data_800cc773674bb47a29768ebc1f87563a
#
_entry.id   800cc773674bb47a29768ebc1f87563a
#
_cell.length_a   1.000
_cell.length_b   1.000
_cell.length_c   1.000
_cell.angle_alpha   90.00
_cell.angle_beta   90.00
_cell.angle_gamma   90.00
#
_symmetry.space_group_name_H-M   'P 1'
#
loop_
_entity.id
_entity.type
_entity.pdbx_description
1 polymer ?
#
loop_
_entity_poly.entity_id
_entity_poly.type
_entity_poly.pdbx_seq_one_letter_code
_entity_poly.pdbx_strand_id
1 'polypeptide(L)'
;MEVKMKLRPALLFLLLFSASSYAQNNRISTHQTIGWYNYFGTIKLKNKLSLHTEYQWRRENIITNWQQSLTRVGLNYQAKPNLLLRAGYAYIETYAYGDIPLNGFGKNFTEHRLFQMAQLSHKEGIVHFSHRFMLEQRFVGRYNNANSTSEEEFPLLHRMRYMLRLQLPLKDKEIKNNTPYFAMYNEMFVGFGKNVNANVFDQNRVGILLGYNVNKTFRIEGGYLNQIIQFGRQINNKNVFQYNNGLIVNSYFNF
;
A
#
# COMPACT_ATOMS: atom_id res chain seq x y z
N MET A 1 -29.30 -17.36 39.77
CA MET A 1 -29.64 -16.23 38.86
C MET A 1 -28.32 -15.63 38.36
N GLU A 2 -27.81 -16.15 37.20
CA GLU A 2 -26.54 -15.71 36.62
C GLU A 2 -26.77 -14.47 35.75
N VAL A 3 -26.22 -13.38 36.18
CA VAL A 3 -26.21 -12.13 35.36
C VAL A 3 -25.09 -12.24 34.32
N LYS A 4 -25.42 -12.64 33.10
CA LYS A 4 -24.51 -12.58 31.94
C LYS A 4 -24.30 -11.11 31.55
N MET A 5 -23.19 -10.56 31.99
CA MET A 5 -22.74 -9.23 31.61
C MET A 5 -22.27 -9.26 30.16
N LYS A 6 -23.13 -8.84 29.25
CA LYS A 6 -22.76 -8.59 27.85
C LYS A 6 -21.90 -7.32 27.80
N LEU A 7 -20.58 -7.46 27.80
CA LEU A 7 -19.68 -6.35 27.48
C LEU A 7 -20.01 -5.86 26.07
N ARG A 8 -20.53 -4.63 25.96
CA ARG A 8 -20.86 -4.04 24.65
C ARG A 8 -19.56 -3.70 23.93
N PRO A 9 -19.39 -4.07 22.66
CA PRO A 9 -18.17 -3.80 21.88
C PRO A 9 -17.84 -2.29 21.74
N ALA A 10 -18.78 -1.41 22.02
CA ALA A 10 -18.58 0.03 22.05
C ALA A 10 -17.58 0.51 23.12
N LEU A 11 -17.43 -0.22 24.25
CA LEU A 11 -16.47 0.17 25.30
C LEU A 11 -15.02 -0.14 24.91
N LEU A 12 -14.79 -1.18 24.10
CA LEU A 12 -13.46 -1.53 23.59
C LEU A 12 -12.96 -0.52 22.54
N PHE A 13 -13.87 0.12 21.81
CA PHE A 13 -13.54 1.13 20.80
C PHE A 13 -13.11 2.48 21.43
N LEU A 14 -13.67 2.83 22.60
CA LEU A 14 -13.33 4.07 23.31
C LEU A 14 -11.94 4.01 23.98
N LEU A 15 -11.49 2.83 24.41
CA LEU A 15 -10.18 2.65 25.05
C LEU A 15 -9.00 2.74 24.08
N LEU A 16 -9.22 2.54 22.78
CA LEU A 16 -8.18 2.67 21.75
C LEU A 16 -7.90 4.13 21.35
N PHE A 17 -8.79 5.08 21.66
CA PHE A 17 -8.63 6.50 21.31
C PHE A 17 -7.86 7.31 22.36
N SER A 18 -7.71 6.83 23.57
CA SER A 18 -7.08 7.59 24.67
C SER A 18 -5.55 7.47 24.77
N ALA A 19 -4.93 6.58 23.98
CA ALA A 19 -3.48 6.37 24.00
C ALA A 19 -2.66 7.32 23.11
N SER A 20 -3.31 8.23 22.38
CA SER A 20 -2.64 9.04 21.34
C SER A 20 -1.99 10.34 21.82
N SER A 21 -2.09 10.70 23.11
CA SER A 21 -1.82 12.09 23.54
C SER A 21 -0.38 12.40 23.98
N TYR A 22 0.50 11.43 24.12
CA TYR A 22 1.84 11.66 24.74
C TYR A 22 3.04 11.50 23.80
N ALA A 23 2.85 11.20 22.50
CA ALA A 23 3.95 10.91 21.59
C ALA A 23 4.40 12.08 20.68
N GLN A 24 3.91 13.31 20.90
CA GLN A 24 4.03 14.37 19.88
C GLN A 24 5.33 15.18 19.85
N ASN A 25 6.19 15.15 20.87
CA ASN A 25 7.29 16.13 20.98
C ASN A 25 8.62 15.72 20.32
N ASN A 26 8.72 14.55 19.68
CA ASN A 26 10.02 14.06 19.15
C ASN A 26 9.98 13.67 17.66
N ARG A 27 9.16 14.31 16.83
CA ARG A 27 9.10 14.04 15.39
C ARG A 27 9.03 15.31 14.56
N ILE A 28 9.56 15.22 13.34
CA ILE A 28 9.38 16.22 12.28
C ILE A 28 8.25 15.73 11.38
N SER A 29 7.29 16.58 11.07
CA SER A 29 6.18 16.28 10.18
C SER A 29 6.22 17.16 8.94
N THR A 30 6.02 16.58 7.76
CA THR A 30 5.87 17.27 6.49
C THR A 30 4.63 16.75 5.76
N HIS A 31 4.05 17.59 4.89
CA HIS A 31 2.78 17.31 4.23
C HIS A 31 2.93 17.51 2.71
N GLN A 32 2.43 16.56 1.93
CA GLN A 32 2.51 16.61 0.47
C GLN A 32 1.18 16.23 -0.17
N THR A 33 0.91 16.80 -1.33
CA THR A 33 -0.22 16.42 -2.18
C THR A 33 0.26 15.44 -3.24
N ILE A 34 -0.47 14.33 -3.45
CA ILE A 34 -0.09 13.26 -4.36
C ILE A 34 -1.23 12.84 -5.31
N GLY A 35 -0.84 12.31 -6.46
CA GLY A 35 -1.74 11.64 -7.40
C GLY A 35 -1.17 10.31 -7.85
N TRP A 36 -1.90 9.21 -7.65
CA TRP A 36 -1.49 7.87 -8.05
C TRP A 36 -2.39 7.31 -9.12
N TYR A 37 -1.80 6.91 -10.23
CA TYR A 37 -2.48 6.35 -11.39
C TYR A 37 -1.94 4.94 -11.63
N ASN A 38 -2.78 3.94 -11.35
CA ASN A 38 -2.35 2.56 -11.28
C ASN A 38 -3.03 1.72 -12.35
N TYR A 39 -2.24 0.91 -13.03
CA TYR A 39 -2.67 -0.18 -13.89
C TYR A 39 -2.44 -1.52 -13.19
N PHE A 40 -3.42 -2.40 -13.24
CA PHE A 40 -3.33 -3.78 -12.78
C PHE A 40 -3.85 -4.70 -13.88
N GLY A 41 -3.01 -5.60 -14.37
CA GLY A 41 -3.34 -6.62 -15.36
C GLY A 41 -3.35 -8.00 -14.76
N THR A 42 -4.28 -8.84 -15.19
CA THR A 42 -4.31 -10.28 -14.92
C THR A 42 -4.51 -11.01 -16.24
N ILE A 43 -3.53 -11.82 -16.64
CA ILE A 43 -3.55 -12.59 -17.88
C ILE A 43 -3.69 -14.07 -17.50
N LYS A 44 -4.81 -14.69 -17.87
CA LYS A 44 -5.04 -16.11 -17.59
C LYS A 44 -4.07 -16.96 -18.42
N LEU A 45 -3.31 -17.84 -17.75
CA LEU A 45 -2.36 -18.74 -18.40
C LEU A 45 -2.95 -20.15 -18.52
N LYS A 46 -3.21 -20.81 -17.42
CA LYS A 46 -3.71 -22.19 -17.41
C LYS A 46 -4.38 -22.49 -16.07
N ASN A 47 -5.59 -23.09 -16.10
CA ASN A 47 -6.32 -23.54 -14.91
C ASN A 47 -6.28 -22.52 -13.75
N LYS A 48 -5.43 -22.79 -12.75
CA LYS A 48 -5.26 -21.99 -11.52
C LYS A 48 -4.15 -20.94 -11.62
N LEU A 49 -3.46 -20.83 -12.76
CA LEU A 49 -2.32 -19.94 -12.96
C LEU A 49 -2.71 -18.73 -13.81
N SER A 50 -2.27 -17.55 -13.38
CA SER A 50 -2.35 -16.32 -14.16
C SER A 50 -1.14 -15.43 -13.93
N LEU A 51 -0.77 -14.64 -14.94
CA LEU A 51 0.25 -13.63 -14.82
C LEU A 51 -0.37 -12.34 -14.28
N HIS A 52 0.26 -11.74 -13.29
CA HIS A 52 -0.04 -10.41 -12.80
C HIS A 52 0.96 -9.42 -13.33
N THR A 53 0.47 -8.32 -13.89
CA THR A 53 1.26 -7.17 -14.31
C THR A 53 0.72 -5.93 -13.63
N GLU A 54 1.61 -5.02 -13.23
CA GLU A 54 1.22 -3.80 -12.52
C GLU A 54 2.19 -2.69 -12.88
N TYR A 55 1.63 -1.52 -13.18
CA TYR A 55 2.39 -0.29 -13.28
C TYR A 55 1.71 0.79 -12.44
N GLN A 56 2.50 1.53 -11.66
CA GLN A 56 2.02 2.62 -10.83
C GLN A 56 2.78 3.89 -11.20
N TRP A 57 2.06 4.83 -11.77
CA TRP A 57 2.52 6.18 -12.07
C TRP A 57 2.12 7.08 -10.92
N ARG A 58 3.07 7.36 -10.05
CA ARG A 58 2.85 8.16 -8.85
C ARG A 58 3.45 9.53 -9.03
N ARG A 59 2.67 10.55 -8.70
CA ARG A 59 2.99 11.95 -8.91
C ARG A 59 2.90 12.74 -7.60
N GLU A 60 3.72 13.77 -7.49
CA GLU A 60 3.58 14.87 -6.56
C GLU A 60 2.70 15.95 -7.19
N ASN A 61 2.01 16.76 -6.37
CA ASN A 61 1.08 17.81 -6.80
C ASN A 61 0.09 17.30 -7.86
N ILE A 62 -0.54 16.16 -7.54
CA ILE A 62 -1.51 15.43 -8.38
C ILE A 62 -0.89 14.86 -9.65
N ILE A 63 -0.29 15.68 -10.53
CA ILE A 63 0.25 15.21 -11.83
C ILE A 63 1.57 15.89 -12.22
N THR A 64 2.02 16.91 -11.47
CA THR A 64 3.08 17.81 -11.95
C THR A 64 4.45 17.15 -11.93
N ASN A 65 4.90 16.67 -10.77
CA ASN A 65 6.25 16.12 -10.59
C ASN A 65 6.22 14.60 -10.40
N TRP A 66 7.35 13.94 -10.66
CA TRP A 66 7.49 12.54 -10.35
C TRP A 66 7.62 12.32 -8.83
N GLN A 67 6.86 11.38 -8.29
CA GLN A 67 7.05 10.83 -6.96
C GLN A 67 7.72 9.46 -7.04
N GLN A 68 7.11 8.55 -7.81
CA GLN A 68 7.61 7.18 -7.92
C GLN A 68 7.07 6.50 -9.19
N SER A 69 7.91 5.74 -9.86
CA SER A 69 7.53 4.76 -10.88
C SER A 69 7.67 3.35 -10.29
N LEU A 70 6.66 2.51 -10.43
CA LEU A 70 6.71 1.13 -9.96
C LEU A 70 6.17 0.19 -11.03
N THR A 71 6.99 -0.75 -11.44
CA THR A 71 6.60 -1.87 -12.29
C THR A 71 6.66 -3.16 -11.48
N ARG A 72 5.63 -4.01 -11.62
CA ARG A 72 5.59 -5.31 -10.92
C ARG A 72 5.08 -6.40 -11.85
N VAL A 73 5.72 -7.56 -11.77
CA VAL A 73 5.28 -8.78 -12.44
C VAL A 73 5.25 -9.91 -11.43
N GLY A 74 4.24 -10.76 -11.49
CA GLY A 74 4.12 -11.89 -10.57
C GLY A 74 3.27 -13.02 -11.13
N LEU A 75 3.54 -14.22 -10.68
CA LEU A 75 2.73 -15.39 -10.97
C LEU A 75 1.69 -15.59 -9.88
N ASN A 76 0.43 -15.62 -10.28
CA ASN A 76 -0.71 -15.94 -9.42
C ASN A 76 -0.98 -17.44 -9.44
N TYR A 77 -1.28 -18.00 -8.28
CA TYR A 77 -1.83 -19.34 -8.11
C TYR A 77 -3.12 -19.29 -7.28
N GLN A 78 -4.25 -19.65 -7.89
CA GLN A 78 -5.54 -19.73 -7.19
C GLN A 78 -5.60 -21.06 -6.42
N ALA A 79 -5.12 -21.06 -5.17
CA ALA A 79 -5.01 -22.26 -4.34
C ALA A 79 -6.40 -22.79 -3.94
N LYS A 80 -7.33 -21.89 -3.56
CA LYS A 80 -8.74 -22.17 -3.26
C LYS A 80 -9.60 -21.06 -3.88
N PRO A 81 -10.93 -21.23 -4.01
CA PRO A 81 -11.79 -20.17 -4.54
C PRO A 81 -11.64 -18.83 -3.83
N ASN A 82 -11.30 -18.85 -2.54
CA ASN A 82 -11.13 -17.67 -1.70
C ASN A 82 -9.66 -17.37 -1.32
N LEU A 83 -8.68 -18.14 -1.82
CA LEU A 83 -7.25 -17.98 -1.50
C LEU A 83 -6.41 -17.86 -2.77
N LEU A 84 -5.89 -16.68 -3.00
CA LEU A 84 -4.93 -16.35 -4.06
C LEU A 84 -3.53 -16.22 -3.46
N LEU A 85 -2.57 -16.96 -4.00
CA LEU A 85 -1.14 -16.81 -3.73
C LEU A 85 -0.48 -16.12 -4.91
N ARG A 86 0.54 -15.29 -4.64
CA ARG A 86 1.33 -14.63 -5.68
C ARG A 86 2.79 -14.53 -5.23
N ALA A 87 3.71 -14.77 -6.15
CA ALA A 87 5.12 -14.44 -5.97
C ALA A 87 5.62 -13.70 -7.21
N GLY A 88 6.59 -12.82 -7.05
CA GLY A 88 7.10 -12.05 -8.17
C GLY A 88 8.17 -11.05 -7.81
N TYR A 89 8.40 -10.16 -8.76
CA TYR A 89 9.42 -9.13 -8.72
C TYR A 89 8.82 -7.75 -9.00
N ALA A 90 9.40 -6.72 -8.38
CA ALA A 90 9.09 -5.33 -8.69
C ALA A 90 10.36 -4.51 -8.80
N TYR A 91 10.35 -3.58 -9.75
CA TYR A 91 11.33 -2.52 -9.90
C TYR A 91 10.68 -1.18 -9.58
N ILE A 92 11.33 -0.40 -8.75
CA ILE A 92 10.82 0.88 -8.30
C ILE A 92 11.89 1.94 -8.48
N GLU A 93 11.50 3.06 -9.04
CA GLU A 93 12.30 4.28 -9.07
C GLU A 93 11.59 5.34 -8.23
N THR A 94 12.26 5.87 -7.23
CA THR A 94 11.75 6.92 -6.34
C THR A 94 12.50 8.20 -6.64
N TYR A 95 11.75 9.25 -6.94
CA TYR A 95 12.27 10.57 -7.24
C TYR A 95 12.36 11.42 -5.98
N ALA A 96 13.23 12.41 -5.99
CA ALA A 96 13.26 13.40 -4.93
C ALA A 96 11.97 14.26 -5.02
N TYR A 97 11.17 14.27 -3.98
CA TYR A 97 9.93 15.02 -3.90
C TYR A 97 9.65 15.50 -2.46
N GLY A 98 8.81 16.51 -2.35
CA GLY A 98 8.44 17.11 -1.08
C GLY A 98 9.54 18.00 -0.47
N ASP A 99 9.22 18.66 0.65
CA ASP A 99 10.13 19.58 1.33
C ASP A 99 11.36 18.88 1.92
N ILE A 100 11.19 17.62 2.29
CA ILE A 100 12.26 16.77 2.85
C ILE A 100 12.40 15.54 1.97
N PRO A 101 13.48 15.39 1.20
CA PRO A 101 13.69 14.21 0.35
C PRO A 101 13.81 12.91 1.17
N LEU A 102 13.28 11.81 0.64
CA LEU A 102 13.35 10.49 1.28
C LEU A 102 14.79 10.05 1.52
N ASN A 103 15.67 10.20 0.52
CA ASN A 103 17.08 9.97 0.75
C ASN A 103 17.80 11.25 1.24
N GLY A 104 18.89 11.07 2.01
CA GLY A 104 19.58 12.17 2.66
C GLY A 104 20.22 13.17 1.71
N PHE A 105 20.44 12.81 0.45
CA PHE A 105 21.16 13.61 -0.55
C PHE A 105 20.24 14.25 -1.59
N GLY A 106 18.91 14.07 -1.48
CA GLY A 106 17.95 14.65 -2.42
C GLY A 106 18.02 14.05 -3.84
N LYS A 107 18.54 12.82 -3.96
CA LYS A 107 18.72 12.13 -5.24
C LYS A 107 17.58 11.12 -5.46
N ASN A 108 17.33 10.81 -6.73
CA ASN A 108 16.51 9.66 -7.09
C ASN A 108 17.22 8.38 -6.66
N PHE A 109 16.44 7.34 -6.34
CA PHE A 109 17.00 6.04 -6.03
C PHE A 109 16.10 4.91 -6.50
N THR A 110 16.73 3.76 -6.75
CA THR A 110 16.07 2.57 -7.25
C THR A 110 15.88 1.51 -6.17
N GLU A 111 14.93 0.63 -6.40
CA GLU A 111 14.68 -0.51 -5.52
C GLU A 111 14.31 -1.73 -6.34
N HIS A 112 15.03 -2.83 -6.11
CA HIS A 112 14.67 -4.16 -6.57
C HIS A 112 13.96 -4.91 -5.46
N ARG A 113 12.83 -5.53 -5.77
CA ARG A 113 12.00 -6.15 -4.74
C ARG A 113 11.53 -7.53 -5.18
N LEU A 114 11.81 -8.55 -4.38
CA LEU A 114 11.11 -9.83 -4.43
C LEU A 114 9.93 -9.79 -3.46
N PHE A 115 8.83 -10.43 -3.81
CA PHE A 115 7.68 -10.47 -2.93
C PHE A 115 6.91 -11.78 -3.01
N GLN A 116 6.28 -12.14 -1.89
CA GLN A 116 5.30 -13.21 -1.75
C GLN A 116 4.03 -12.61 -1.15
N MET A 117 2.87 -13.06 -1.62
CA MET A 117 1.58 -12.56 -1.22
C MET A 117 0.58 -13.70 -1.05
N ALA A 118 -0.22 -13.61 0.01
CA ALA A 118 -1.44 -14.39 0.19
C ALA A 118 -2.62 -13.43 0.33
N GLN A 119 -3.67 -13.64 -0.45
CA GLN A 119 -4.91 -12.88 -0.36
C GLN A 119 -6.07 -13.82 -0.09
N LEU A 120 -6.73 -13.59 1.04
CA LEU A 120 -7.94 -14.31 1.46
C LEU A 120 -9.14 -13.38 1.28
N SER A 121 -10.21 -13.89 0.65
CA SER A 121 -11.44 -13.12 0.43
C SER A 121 -12.65 -13.88 0.95
N HIS A 122 -13.59 -13.16 1.56
CA HIS A 122 -14.88 -13.71 1.99
C HIS A 122 -15.98 -12.65 1.87
N LYS A 123 -17.22 -13.07 2.06
CA LYS A 123 -18.39 -12.20 1.97
C LYS A 123 -19.22 -12.34 3.24
N GLU A 124 -19.63 -11.21 3.81
CA GLU A 124 -20.57 -11.13 4.92
C GLU A 124 -21.75 -10.23 4.51
N GLY A 125 -22.93 -10.83 4.37
CA GLY A 125 -24.06 -10.14 3.80
C GLY A 125 -23.76 -9.66 2.37
N ILE A 126 -23.78 -8.35 2.15
CA ILE A 126 -23.45 -7.72 0.85
C ILE A 126 -22.00 -7.18 0.81
N VAL A 127 -21.28 -7.21 1.93
CA VAL A 127 -19.91 -6.68 2.03
C VAL A 127 -18.90 -7.76 1.63
N HIS A 128 -18.01 -7.42 0.71
CA HIS A 128 -16.88 -8.25 0.33
C HIS A 128 -15.64 -7.82 1.10
N PHE A 129 -15.03 -8.74 1.81
CA PHE A 129 -13.79 -8.55 2.57
C PHE A 129 -12.62 -9.17 1.83
N SER A 130 -11.49 -8.49 1.85
CA SER A 130 -10.24 -9.02 1.33
C SER A 130 -9.10 -8.70 2.30
N HIS A 131 -8.40 -9.74 2.72
CA HIS A 131 -7.21 -9.67 3.58
C HIS A 131 -6.00 -10.00 2.71
N ARG A 132 -5.04 -9.10 2.61
CA ARG A 132 -3.83 -9.30 1.84
C ARG A 132 -2.61 -9.23 2.76
N PHE A 133 -1.88 -10.32 2.83
CA PHE A 133 -0.59 -10.42 3.50
C PHE A 133 0.50 -10.43 2.43
N MET A 134 1.55 -9.65 2.63
CA MET A 134 2.67 -9.61 1.69
C MET A 134 3.98 -9.51 2.45
N LEU A 135 4.93 -10.35 2.06
CA LEU A 135 6.32 -10.30 2.51
C LEU A 135 7.16 -9.75 1.35
N GLU A 136 8.04 -8.80 1.66
CA GLU A 136 8.91 -8.16 0.67
C GLU A 136 10.36 -8.20 1.12
N GLN A 137 11.25 -8.63 0.21
CA GLN A 137 12.70 -8.50 0.29
C GLN A 137 13.09 -7.36 -0.64
N ARG A 138 13.56 -6.27 -0.05
CA ARG A 138 13.79 -4.99 -0.72
C ARG A 138 15.29 -4.69 -0.77
N PHE A 139 15.85 -4.59 -1.95
CA PHE A 139 17.21 -4.12 -2.20
C PHE A 139 17.11 -2.66 -2.61
N VAL A 140 17.40 -1.76 -1.68
CA VAL A 140 17.18 -0.32 -1.85
C VAL A 140 18.50 0.38 -2.12
N GLY A 141 18.58 1.03 -3.27
CA GLY A 141 19.79 1.77 -3.68
C GLY A 141 20.16 2.90 -2.71
N ARG A 142 21.44 3.01 -2.41
CA ARG A 142 22.00 4.02 -1.52
C ARG A 142 23.24 4.68 -2.12
N TYR A 143 23.38 5.96 -1.83
CA TYR A 143 24.57 6.75 -2.11
C TYR A 143 25.40 6.88 -0.83
N ASN A 144 26.72 6.74 -0.91
CA ASN A 144 27.61 6.87 0.24
C ASN A 144 27.88 8.35 0.59
N ASN A 145 27.82 9.23 -0.40
CA ASN A 145 28.04 10.66 -0.20
C ASN A 145 27.28 11.52 -1.24
N ALA A 146 27.30 12.83 -1.03
CA ALA A 146 26.61 13.78 -1.92
C ALA A 146 27.18 13.84 -3.33
N ASN A 147 28.45 13.53 -3.53
CA ASN A 147 29.13 13.58 -4.83
C ASN A 147 29.00 12.28 -5.63
N SER A 148 28.52 11.19 -5.04
CA SER A 148 28.31 9.91 -5.74
C SER A 148 27.38 10.11 -6.94
N THR A 149 27.77 9.65 -8.11
CA THR A 149 27.00 9.79 -9.36
C THR A 149 26.02 8.63 -9.58
N SER A 150 26.22 7.52 -8.90
CA SER A 150 25.39 6.32 -8.94
C SER A 150 25.17 5.74 -7.54
N GLU A 151 24.19 4.86 -7.42
CA GLU A 151 23.97 4.05 -6.23
C GLU A 151 25.11 3.05 -6.05
N GLU A 152 25.68 2.99 -4.86
CA GLU A 152 26.89 2.19 -4.56
C GLU A 152 26.55 0.94 -3.73
N GLU A 153 25.41 0.95 -3.04
CA GLU A 153 24.99 -0.15 -2.17
C GLU A 153 23.50 -0.45 -2.36
N PHE A 154 23.14 -1.73 -2.20
CA PHE A 154 21.75 -2.20 -2.21
C PHE A 154 21.47 -3.07 -0.98
N PRO A 155 21.46 -2.49 0.24
CA PRO A 155 21.18 -3.26 1.44
C PRO A 155 19.80 -3.92 1.39
N LEU A 156 19.74 -5.16 1.85
CA LEU A 156 18.50 -5.92 1.96
C LEU A 156 17.70 -5.46 3.19
N LEU A 157 16.48 -5.04 2.96
CA LEU A 157 15.48 -4.73 3.98
C LEU A 157 14.29 -5.68 3.83
N HIS A 158 13.77 -6.15 4.95
CA HIS A 158 12.55 -6.95 4.96
C HIS A 158 11.37 -6.10 5.40
N ARG A 159 10.20 -6.34 4.76
CA ARG A 159 8.97 -5.66 5.11
C ARG A 159 7.77 -6.61 5.01
N MET A 160 6.95 -6.61 6.04
CA MET A 160 5.63 -7.24 6.02
C MET A 160 4.56 -6.19 5.78
N ARG A 161 3.53 -6.56 5.03
CA ARG A 161 2.36 -5.72 4.76
C ARG A 161 1.10 -6.50 5.06
N TYR A 162 0.15 -5.83 5.68
CA TYR A 162 -1.21 -6.33 5.83
C TYR A 162 -2.20 -5.28 5.34
N MET A 163 -3.12 -5.69 4.47
CA MET A 163 -4.21 -4.85 3.99
C MET A 163 -5.55 -5.52 4.28
N LEU A 164 -6.43 -4.78 4.94
CA LEU A 164 -7.85 -5.07 4.98
C LEU A 164 -8.56 -4.15 3.98
N ARG A 165 -9.33 -4.75 3.07
CA ARG A 165 -10.14 -4.04 2.10
C ARG A 165 -11.59 -4.50 2.18
N LEU A 166 -12.51 -3.54 2.17
CA LEU A 166 -13.95 -3.72 2.13
C LEU A 166 -14.48 -3.21 0.80
N GLN A 167 -15.46 -3.91 0.22
CA GLN A 167 -16.17 -3.45 -0.98
C GLN A 167 -17.67 -3.67 -0.77
N LEU A 168 -18.46 -2.66 -1.09
CA LEU A 168 -19.91 -2.65 -0.94
C LEU A 168 -20.56 -2.30 -2.28
N PRO A 169 -21.33 -3.19 -2.91
CA PRO A 169 -22.09 -2.84 -4.11
C PRO A 169 -23.11 -1.74 -3.78
N LEU A 170 -23.19 -0.71 -4.63
CA LEU A 170 -24.14 0.40 -4.49
C LEU A 170 -25.43 0.15 -5.28
N LYS A 171 -25.42 -0.86 -6.12
CA LYS A 171 -26.57 -1.36 -6.85
C LYS A 171 -26.54 -2.88 -6.79
N ASP A 172 -27.69 -3.51 -6.59
CA ASP A 172 -27.81 -4.96 -6.39
C ASP A 172 -27.17 -5.47 -5.07
N LYS A 173 -27.09 -6.79 -4.92
CA LYS A 173 -26.46 -7.46 -3.76
C LYS A 173 -25.03 -7.95 -4.03
N GLU A 174 -24.55 -7.76 -5.26
CA GLU A 174 -23.26 -8.25 -5.74
C GLU A 174 -22.60 -7.29 -6.71
N ILE A 175 -21.27 -7.29 -6.73
CA ILE A 175 -20.48 -6.55 -7.71
C ILE A 175 -20.36 -7.40 -8.97
N LYS A 176 -21.21 -7.13 -9.96
CA LYS A 176 -21.23 -7.76 -11.29
C LYS A 176 -21.03 -6.69 -12.38
N ASN A 177 -21.18 -7.07 -13.64
CA ASN A 177 -21.08 -6.11 -14.75
C ASN A 177 -22.05 -4.93 -14.55
N ASN A 178 -21.62 -3.75 -14.94
CA ASN A 178 -22.36 -2.49 -14.81
C ASN A 178 -22.79 -2.17 -13.37
N THR A 179 -21.94 -2.49 -12.38
CA THR A 179 -22.25 -2.26 -10.97
C THR A 179 -21.29 -1.22 -10.38
N PRO A 180 -21.81 -0.06 -9.91
CA PRO A 180 -21.04 0.84 -9.05
C PRO A 180 -20.88 0.23 -7.65
N TYR A 181 -19.76 0.51 -7.01
CA TYR A 181 -19.48 0.06 -5.66
C TYR A 181 -18.64 1.06 -4.89
N PHE A 182 -18.77 1.03 -3.60
CA PHE A 182 -17.90 1.71 -2.67
C PHE A 182 -16.78 0.75 -2.23
N ALA A 183 -15.57 1.26 -2.05
CA ALA A 183 -14.47 0.50 -1.48
C ALA A 183 -13.67 1.35 -0.50
N MET A 184 -13.19 0.70 0.56
CA MET A 184 -12.23 1.31 1.47
C MET A 184 -11.17 0.28 1.87
N TYR A 185 -9.97 0.76 2.17
CA TYR A 185 -8.92 -0.10 2.69
C TYR A 185 -8.01 0.64 3.67
N ASN A 186 -7.43 -0.15 4.56
CA ASN A 186 -6.27 0.25 5.34
C ASN A 186 -5.15 -0.76 5.08
N GLU A 187 -3.95 -0.27 4.82
CA GLU A 187 -2.76 -1.08 4.62
C GLU A 187 -1.62 -0.61 5.52
N MET A 188 -1.16 -1.51 6.39
CA MET A 188 -0.05 -1.31 7.32
C MET A 188 1.21 -1.97 6.78
N PHE A 189 2.36 -1.31 6.96
CA PHE A 189 3.66 -1.79 6.53
C PHE A 189 4.62 -1.76 7.73
N VAL A 190 5.24 -2.89 8.00
CA VAL A 190 6.14 -3.08 9.13
C VAL A 190 7.48 -3.59 8.61
N GLY A 191 8.53 -2.80 8.85
CA GLY A 191 9.92 -3.19 8.59
C GLY A 191 10.44 -4.10 9.68
N PHE A 192 11.31 -5.05 9.32
CA PHE A 192 12.01 -5.92 10.26
C PHE A 192 13.35 -6.40 9.73
N GLY A 193 14.21 -6.91 10.61
CA GLY A 193 15.54 -7.39 10.27
C GLY A 193 16.65 -6.36 10.46
N LYS A 194 17.88 -6.73 10.12
CA LYS A 194 19.12 -6.06 10.52
C LYS A 194 19.22 -4.58 10.06
N ASN A 195 18.70 -4.24 8.89
CA ASN A 195 18.95 -2.93 8.26
C ASN A 195 17.78 -1.94 8.44
N VAL A 196 16.77 -2.29 9.24
CA VAL A 196 15.57 -1.47 9.42
C VAL A 196 15.76 -0.34 10.44
N ASN A 197 16.66 -0.54 11.41
CA ASN A 197 16.94 0.44 12.48
C ASN A 197 15.65 0.90 13.19
N ALA A 198 15.45 2.21 13.33
CA ALA A 198 14.27 2.79 13.97
C ALA A 198 12.98 2.73 13.10
N ASN A 199 13.07 2.37 11.82
CA ASN A 199 11.96 2.39 10.86
C ASN A 199 11.13 1.10 10.90
N VAL A 200 10.74 0.64 12.09
CA VAL A 200 9.85 -0.52 12.25
C VAL A 200 8.46 -0.20 11.66
N PHE A 201 7.89 0.95 11.99
CA PHE A 201 6.75 1.48 11.27
C PHE A 201 7.25 2.09 9.95
N ASP A 202 7.02 1.42 8.82
CA ASP A 202 7.46 1.93 7.53
C ASP A 202 6.42 2.90 6.94
N GLN A 203 5.18 2.48 6.87
CA GLN A 203 4.07 3.34 6.43
C GLN A 203 2.69 2.78 6.75
N ASN A 204 1.69 3.66 6.64
CA ASN A 204 0.28 3.29 6.61
C ASN A 204 -0.41 3.95 5.42
N ARG A 205 -1.39 3.28 4.83
CA ARG A 205 -2.22 3.81 3.73
C ARG A 205 -3.68 3.58 4.02
N VAL A 206 -4.47 4.63 3.81
CA VAL A 206 -5.94 4.56 3.83
C VAL A 206 -6.45 5.02 2.47
N GLY A 207 -7.32 4.24 1.86
CA GLY A 207 -8.01 4.63 0.63
C GLY A 207 -9.51 4.55 0.78
N ILE A 208 -10.21 5.55 0.24
CA ILE A 208 -11.68 5.63 0.16
C ILE A 208 -12.02 5.86 -1.31
N LEU A 209 -12.71 4.91 -1.93
CA LEU A 209 -12.84 4.82 -3.37
C LEU A 209 -14.30 4.60 -3.79
N LEU A 210 -14.65 5.19 -4.92
CA LEU A 210 -15.79 4.79 -5.71
C LEU A 210 -15.29 3.99 -6.90
N GLY A 211 -15.91 2.86 -7.15
CA GLY A 211 -15.55 1.97 -8.23
C GLY A 211 -16.72 1.68 -9.15
N TYR A 212 -16.40 1.33 -10.38
CA TYR A 212 -17.35 0.84 -11.36
C TYR A 212 -16.81 -0.41 -12.05
N ASN A 213 -17.53 -1.51 -11.93
CA ASN A 213 -17.23 -2.74 -12.65
C ASN A 213 -17.92 -2.68 -14.00
N VAL A 214 -17.19 -2.28 -15.05
CA VAL A 214 -17.75 -2.08 -16.40
C VAL A 214 -18.18 -3.42 -16.98
N ASN A 215 -17.31 -4.42 -16.97
CA ASN A 215 -17.57 -5.75 -17.47
C ASN A 215 -16.59 -6.77 -16.83
N LYS A 216 -16.56 -8.00 -17.34
CA LYS A 216 -15.66 -9.07 -16.83
C LYS A 216 -14.18 -8.75 -17.01
N THR A 217 -13.82 -7.92 -17.99
CA THR A 217 -12.44 -7.61 -18.35
C THR A 217 -11.94 -6.29 -17.80
N PHE A 218 -12.82 -5.34 -17.48
CA PHE A 218 -12.43 -4.00 -17.06
C PHE A 218 -13.20 -3.48 -15.86
N ARG A 219 -12.47 -2.96 -14.90
CA ARG A 219 -12.96 -2.28 -13.71
C ARG A 219 -12.09 -1.06 -13.41
N ILE A 220 -12.72 0.02 -12.98
CA ILE A 220 -12.04 1.27 -12.60
C ILE A 220 -12.46 1.70 -11.20
N GLU A 221 -11.55 2.31 -10.46
CA GLU A 221 -11.78 2.93 -9.15
C GLU A 221 -11.09 4.28 -9.10
N GLY A 222 -11.71 5.23 -8.40
CA GLY A 222 -11.09 6.52 -8.12
C GLY A 222 -11.51 7.02 -6.75
N GLY A 223 -10.65 7.81 -6.12
CA GLY A 223 -10.99 8.37 -4.82
C GLY A 223 -9.82 8.98 -4.06
N TYR A 224 -9.97 9.08 -2.75
CA TYR A 224 -9.02 9.67 -1.84
C TYR A 224 -8.00 8.65 -1.34
N LEU A 225 -6.76 9.10 -1.23
CA LEU A 225 -5.65 8.37 -0.64
C LEU A 225 -4.96 9.22 0.43
N ASN A 226 -4.80 8.64 1.61
CA ASN A 226 -3.86 9.12 2.63
C ASN A 226 -2.72 8.10 2.76
N GLN A 227 -1.49 8.59 2.79
CA GLN A 227 -0.31 7.79 3.06
C GLN A 227 0.55 8.48 4.11
N ILE A 228 0.85 7.78 5.19
CA ILE A 228 1.80 8.21 6.22
C ILE A 228 3.06 7.37 6.03
N ILE A 229 4.22 8.02 5.88
CA ILE A 229 5.54 7.37 5.74
C ILE A 229 6.42 7.82 6.89
N GLN A 230 7.05 6.89 7.59
CA GLN A 230 8.19 7.20 8.43
C GLN A 230 9.47 7.03 7.61
N PHE A 231 10.37 8.02 7.63
CA PHE A 231 11.64 7.91 6.92
C PHE A 231 12.57 6.93 7.62
N GLY A 232 13.40 6.24 6.84
CA GLY A 232 14.44 5.34 7.37
C GLY A 232 15.62 6.06 8.01
N ARG A 233 15.61 7.40 8.06
CA ARG A 233 16.63 8.26 8.66
C ARG A 233 16.01 9.27 9.63
N GLN A 234 16.80 9.69 10.60
CA GLN A 234 16.46 10.77 11.52
C GLN A 234 17.10 12.10 11.07
N ILE A 235 16.52 13.20 11.46
CA ILE A 235 17.05 14.56 11.32
C ILE A 235 17.10 15.15 12.72
N ASN A 236 18.27 15.59 13.18
CA ASN A 236 18.49 16.13 14.52
C ASN A 236 17.93 15.20 15.62
N ASN A 237 18.19 13.90 15.51
CA ASN A 237 17.72 12.84 16.41
C ASN A 237 16.17 12.71 16.50
N LYS A 238 15.45 13.26 15.51
CA LYS A 238 13.98 13.17 15.44
C LYS A 238 13.56 12.28 14.27
N ASN A 239 12.55 11.46 14.49
CA ASN A 239 11.93 10.70 13.41
C ASN A 239 11.17 11.66 12.48
N VAL A 240 11.25 11.40 11.17
CA VAL A 240 10.56 12.20 10.15
C VAL A 240 9.36 11.42 9.65
N PHE A 241 8.20 12.07 9.70
CA PHE A 241 6.95 11.54 9.16
C PHE A 241 6.45 12.44 8.03
N GLN A 242 6.16 11.83 6.90
CA GLN A 242 5.57 12.51 5.76
C GLN A 242 4.12 12.04 5.58
N TYR A 243 3.22 13.01 5.55
CA TYR A 243 1.78 12.83 5.35
C TYR A 243 1.43 13.21 3.92
N ASN A 244 1.16 12.22 3.10
CA ASN A 244 0.77 12.40 1.70
C ASN A 244 -0.74 12.25 1.58
N ASN A 245 -1.42 13.27 1.05
CA ASN A 245 -2.86 13.26 0.81
C ASN A 245 -3.13 13.51 -0.67
N GLY A 246 -4.12 12.86 -1.24
CA GLY A 246 -4.42 13.12 -2.64
C GLY A 246 -5.38 12.13 -3.29
N LEU A 247 -5.22 12.01 -4.60
CA LEU A 247 -6.09 11.20 -5.43
C LEU A 247 -5.44 9.87 -5.80
N ILE A 248 -6.26 8.86 -5.97
CA ILE A 248 -5.86 7.58 -6.53
C ILE A 248 -6.86 7.13 -7.58
N VAL A 249 -6.34 6.66 -8.71
CA VAL A 249 -7.10 6.02 -9.79
C VAL A 249 -6.50 4.64 -10.03
N ASN A 250 -7.33 3.61 -10.00
CA ASN A 250 -6.95 2.23 -10.24
C ASN A 250 -7.73 1.68 -11.44
N SER A 251 -7.01 1.19 -12.44
CA SER A 251 -7.59 0.51 -13.60
C SER A 251 -7.20 -0.97 -13.57
N TYR A 252 -8.18 -1.86 -13.59
CA TYR A 252 -7.99 -3.31 -13.54
C TYR A 252 -8.42 -3.95 -14.84
N PHE A 253 -7.54 -4.76 -15.41
CA PHE A 253 -7.79 -5.49 -16.65
C PHE A 253 -7.60 -7.00 -16.44
N ASN A 254 -8.55 -7.79 -16.90
CA ASN A 254 -8.50 -9.25 -16.88
C ASN A 254 -8.58 -9.76 -18.33
N PHE A 255 -7.55 -10.49 -18.76
CA PHE A 255 -7.41 -11.04 -20.11
C PHE A 255 -7.45 -12.58 -20.08
#